data_41ba4fdabc7006d55db78175694627ee
#
_entry.id   41ba4fdabc7006d55db78175694627ee
#
_cell.length_a   1.000
_cell.length_b   1.000
_cell.length_c   1.000
_cell.angle_alpha   90.00
_cell.angle_beta   90.00
_cell.angle_gamma   90.00
#
_symmetry.space_group_name_H-M   'P 1'
#
loop_
_entity.id
_entity.type
_entity.pdbx_description
1 polymer ?
#
loop_
_entity_poly.entity_id
_entity_poly.type
_entity_poly.pdbx_seq_one_letter_code
_entity_poly.pdbx_strand_id
1 'polypeptide(L)'
;MARDHPNQSLSALLAESGWSAAELARAVNTLAGKQGVTLRYDRTSVAHWLSGSRPRSPVPDLVAAAFSNRTGRPVTAGETGLERPAAVPFTRIEPGDADAVLRLVALLRADVDPAHHAGLAAAAYQQAVAPQPVWRPASFTVPAARGPARITERAEVRTLEEMSVLFAGLADRHGGAHARSALALYLADDVGRVLSRQAPSAVRRQLLSGTAQLVHVLAVMTADAGYASLSQHYFHAALALAHDAGDRDVYSITLRAMSVQALRLGFRAQALRLVEEAMNAAGPDMEPATQAFLLNQRALARAHHRQDRAARADLEAAQAQHALATGPPGPFTMYTSAGLHYQAARTLLVLGRTHEAIHGWEISLLERTPDQRRTSALTLAALADTELGIGHLEAACQHWSTFLDLYPYLHSVRARQALVSLRRGLRIHHRHPQAAATLERARAALAVSSTRPVRNRPANP
;
A
#
# COMPACT_ATOMS: atom_id res chain seq x y z
N MET A 1 11.25 -16.87 15.94
CA MET A 1 11.92 -17.43 14.75
C MET A 1 11.12 -16.96 13.54
N ALA A 2 11.67 -16.07 12.72
CA ALA A 2 11.04 -15.62 11.48
C ALA A 2 10.95 -16.83 10.53
N ARG A 3 9.76 -17.12 10.00
CA ARG A 3 9.58 -18.14 8.97
C ARG A 3 10.24 -17.62 7.70
N ASP A 4 11.32 -18.25 7.28
CA ASP A 4 12.00 -17.96 6.03
C ASP A 4 11.03 -18.22 4.86
N HIS A 5 10.84 -17.22 4.02
CA HIS A 5 10.05 -17.38 2.79
C HIS A 5 10.92 -18.02 1.70
N PRO A 6 10.38 -18.96 0.89
CA PRO A 6 11.12 -19.58 -0.21
C PRO A 6 11.74 -18.52 -1.13
N ASN A 7 13.00 -18.70 -1.50
CA ASN A 7 13.72 -17.81 -2.40
C ASN A 7 13.30 -18.09 -3.87
N GLN A 8 12.26 -17.41 -4.32
CA GLN A 8 11.73 -17.53 -5.66
C GLN A 8 12.71 -17.04 -6.74
N SER A 9 13.54 -16.04 -6.43
CA SER A 9 14.55 -15.50 -7.35
C SER A 9 15.60 -16.55 -7.67
N LEU A 10 16.15 -17.23 -6.66
CA LEU A 10 17.11 -18.30 -6.86
C LEU A 10 16.51 -19.48 -7.62
N SER A 11 15.25 -19.82 -7.34
CA SER A 11 14.52 -20.87 -8.04
C SER A 11 14.35 -20.55 -9.53
N ALA A 12 14.02 -19.31 -9.86
CA ALA A 12 13.92 -18.83 -11.24
C ALA A 12 15.24 -18.90 -12.00
N LEU A 13 16.35 -18.48 -11.36
CA LEU A 13 17.71 -18.54 -11.95
C LEU A 13 18.18 -19.99 -12.17
N LEU A 14 17.85 -20.91 -11.27
CA LEU A 14 18.14 -22.35 -11.48
C LEU A 14 17.37 -22.88 -12.69
N ALA A 15 16.09 -22.55 -12.83
CA ALA A 15 15.29 -22.95 -13.99
C ALA A 15 15.81 -22.32 -15.29
N GLU A 16 16.19 -21.03 -15.28
CA GLU A 16 16.77 -20.34 -16.44
C GLU A 16 18.10 -20.95 -16.90
N SER A 17 18.97 -21.26 -15.94
CA SER A 17 20.30 -21.81 -16.21
C SER A 17 20.30 -23.31 -16.56
N GLY A 18 19.21 -24.00 -16.30
CA GLY A 18 19.10 -25.47 -16.41
C GLY A 18 19.97 -26.22 -15.40
N TRP A 19 20.41 -25.56 -14.33
CA TRP A 19 21.25 -26.16 -13.30
C TRP A 19 20.45 -26.83 -12.20
N SER A 20 20.97 -27.97 -11.75
CA SER A 20 20.58 -28.57 -10.46
C SER A 20 21.26 -27.81 -9.29
N ALA A 21 20.70 -27.98 -8.08
CA ALA A 21 21.30 -27.44 -6.86
C ALA A 21 22.74 -27.90 -6.63
N ALA A 22 23.07 -29.15 -7.03
CA ALA A 22 24.43 -29.68 -6.91
C ALA A 22 25.41 -29.03 -7.90
N GLU A 23 24.98 -28.69 -9.10
CA GLU A 23 25.79 -28.01 -10.10
C GLU A 23 26.08 -26.57 -9.69
N LEU A 24 25.08 -25.86 -9.16
CA LEU A 24 25.28 -24.52 -8.60
C LEU A 24 26.32 -24.55 -7.46
N ALA A 25 26.19 -25.50 -6.52
CA ALA A 25 27.14 -25.63 -5.40
C ALA A 25 28.59 -25.85 -5.90
N ARG A 26 28.75 -26.72 -6.89
CA ARG A 26 30.09 -26.97 -7.51
C ARG A 26 30.67 -25.74 -8.22
N ALA A 27 29.83 -25.00 -8.97
CA ALA A 27 30.25 -23.78 -9.64
C ALA A 27 30.68 -22.69 -8.65
N VAL A 28 29.92 -22.52 -7.55
CA VAL A 28 30.27 -21.57 -6.47
C VAL A 28 31.61 -21.96 -5.80
N ASN A 29 31.78 -23.22 -5.44
CA ASN A 29 33.05 -23.69 -4.84
C ASN A 29 34.25 -23.51 -5.78
N THR A 30 34.08 -23.74 -7.09
CA THR A 30 35.12 -23.55 -8.09
C THR A 30 35.50 -22.08 -8.22
N LEU A 31 34.52 -21.17 -8.26
CA LEU A 31 34.80 -19.72 -8.31
C LEU A 31 35.45 -19.22 -7.04
N ALA A 32 35.03 -19.69 -5.87
CA ALA A 32 35.67 -19.38 -4.61
C ALA A 32 37.16 -19.80 -4.60
N GLY A 33 37.45 -21.03 -5.07
CA GLY A 33 38.81 -21.52 -5.17
C GLY A 33 39.72 -20.65 -6.07
N LYS A 34 39.18 -20.13 -7.17
CA LYS A 34 39.91 -19.18 -8.04
C LYS A 34 40.22 -17.85 -7.35
N GLN A 35 39.45 -17.48 -6.33
CA GLN A 35 39.66 -16.28 -5.51
C GLN A 35 40.40 -16.55 -4.20
N GLY A 36 40.98 -17.76 -4.05
CA GLY A 36 41.73 -18.16 -2.84
C GLY A 36 40.83 -18.46 -1.63
N VAL A 37 39.54 -18.58 -1.80
CA VAL A 37 38.56 -18.89 -0.71
C VAL A 37 38.14 -20.35 -0.81
N THR A 38 38.36 -21.11 0.29
CA THR A 38 37.95 -22.52 0.31
C THR A 38 36.51 -22.64 0.84
N LEU A 39 35.59 -22.98 -0.02
CA LEU A 39 34.17 -23.27 0.32
C LEU A 39 33.84 -24.73 0.02
N ARG A 40 32.92 -25.31 0.81
CA ARG A 40 32.47 -26.71 0.67
C ARG A 40 30.94 -26.77 0.68
N TYR A 41 30.30 -26.02 -0.20
CA TYR A 41 28.86 -26.09 -0.36
C TYR A 41 28.44 -27.33 -1.16
N ASP A 42 27.28 -27.85 -0.84
CA ASP A 42 26.65 -29.02 -1.44
C ASP A 42 25.20 -28.74 -1.85
N ARG A 43 24.52 -29.77 -2.32
CA ARG A 43 23.09 -29.69 -2.65
C ARG A 43 22.23 -29.24 -1.48
N THR A 44 22.59 -29.65 -0.26
CA THR A 44 21.82 -29.31 0.98
C THR A 44 21.96 -27.81 1.30
N SER A 45 23.15 -27.26 1.11
CA SER A 45 23.40 -25.82 1.28
C SER A 45 22.50 -24.99 0.35
N VAL A 46 22.42 -25.39 -0.92
CA VAL A 46 21.54 -24.71 -1.90
C VAL A 46 20.06 -24.90 -1.57
N ALA A 47 19.66 -26.08 -1.07
CA ALA A 47 18.30 -26.31 -0.60
C ALA A 47 17.92 -25.39 0.56
N HIS A 48 18.83 -25.12 1.49
CA HIS A 48 18.64 -24.12 2.54
C HIS A 48 18.49 -22.70 1.99
N TRP A 49 19.25 -22.34 0.96
CA TRP A 49 19.10 -21.03 0.30
C TRP A 49 17.76 -20.89 -0.42
N LEU A 50 17.27 -21.97 -1.03
CA LEU A 50 15.96 -22.02 -1.66
C LEU A 50 14.81 -21.92 -0.63
N SER A 51 15.01 -22.44 0.58
CA SER A 51 14.03 -22.31 1.67
C SER A 51 14.04 -20.94 2.36
N GLY A 52 14.99 -20.03 1.98
CA GLY A 52 15.04 -18.65 2.49
C GLY A 52 16.27 -18.33 3.34
N SER A 53 17.12 -19.31 3.65
CA SER A 53 18.35 -19.08 4.38
C SER A 53 19.34 -18.28 3.51
N ARG A 54 20.07 -17.33 4.11
CA ARG A 54 20.95 -16.40 3.40
C ARG A 54 22.38 -16.58 3.85
N PRO A 55 23.32 -16.95 2.93
CA PRO A 55 24.72 -17.03 3.22
C PRO A 55 25.34 -15.63 3.42
N ARG A 56 26.46 -15.57 4.11
CA ARG A 56 27.24 -14.33 4.30
C ARG A 56 28.08 -14.01 3.05
N SER A 57 28.48 -12.73 2.88
CA SER A 57 29.50 -12.34 1.90
C SER A 57 30.78 -13.19 2.07
N PRO A 58 31.44 -13.63 0.96
CA PRO A 58 31.20 -13.23 -0.43
C PRO A 58 30.26 -14.17 -1.22
N VAL A 59 29.52 -15.05 -0.59
CA VAL A 59 28.77 -16.11 -1.28
C VAL A 59 27.66 -15.59 -2.23
N PRO A 60 26.86 -14.56 -1.89
CA PRO A 60 25.88 -14.00 -2.84
C PRO A 60 26.52 -13.55 -4.16
N ASP A 61 27.70 -12.89 -4.08
CA ASP A 61 28.45 -12.43 -5.24
C ASP A 61 28.99 -13.59 -6.10
N LEU A 62 29.46 -14.65 -5.43
CA LEU A 62 29.94 -15.86 -6.11
C LEU A 62 28.80 -16.60 -6.82
N VAL A 63 27.61 -16.65 -6.22
CA VAL A 63 26.40 -17.22 -6.84
C VAL A 63 25.99 -16.40 -8.05
N ALA A 64 26.00 -15.08 -7.94
CA ALA A 64 25.71 -14.16 -9.03
C ALA A 64 26.70 -14.34 -10.19
N ALA A 65 28.00 -14.41 -9.90
CA ALA A 65 29.03 -14.66 -10.87
C ALA A 65 28.91 -16.04 -11.56
N ALA A 66 28.51 -17.07 -10.79
CA ALA A 66 28.26 -18.41 -11.33
C ALA A 66 27.15 -18.40 -12.38
N PHE A 67 26.01 -17.76 -12.05
CA PHE A 67 24.89 -17.60 -12.98
C PHE A 67 25.26 -16.72 -14.18
N SER A 68 25.96 -15.61 -13.97
CA SER A 68 26.45 -14.75 -15.08
C SER A 68 27.30 -15.53 -16.09
N ASN A 69 28.22 -16.35 -15.59
CA ASN A 69 29.06 -17.20 -16.44
C ASN A 69 28.24 -18.27 -17.18
N ARG A 70 27.17 -18.78 -16.61
CA ARG A 70 26.35 -19.83 -17.21
C ARG A 70 25.36 -19.29 -18.23
N THR A 71 24.69 -18.17 -17.90
CA THR A 71 23.61 -17.62 -18.73
C THR A 71 24.11 -16.66 -19.81
N GLY A 72 25.39 -16.23 -19.73
CA GLY A 72 25.99 -15.25 -20.66
C GLY A 72 25.45 -13.82 -20.46
N ARG A 73 24.65 -13.57 -19.45
CA ARG A 73 24.17 -12.25 -19.07
C ARG A 73 24.64 -11.85 -17.67
N PRO A 74 24.82 -10.56 -17.37
CA PRO A 74 25.15 -10.12 -16.03
C PRO A 74 23.99 -10.44 -15.08
N VAL A 75 24.30 -11.14 -13.98
CA VAL A 75 23.38 -11.41 -12.86
C VAL A 75 23.99 -10.76 -11.63
N THR A 76 23.21 -9.97 -10.90
CA THR A 76 23.65 -9.30 -9.68
C THR A 76 23.36 -10.16 -8.43
N ALA A 77 24.08 -9.93 -7.32
CA ALA A 77 23.85 -10.61 -6.06
C ALA A 77 22.41 -10.39 -5.56
N GLY A 78 21.84 -9.21 -5.78
CA GLY A 78 20.43 -8.90 -5.47
C GLY A 78 19.44 -9.76 -6.26
N GLU A 79 19.69 -10.05 -7.55
CA GLU A 79 18.84 -10.92 -8.38
C GLU A 79 18.83 -12.37 -7.90
N THR A 80 19.85 -12.82 -7.17
CA THR A 80 19.89 -14.16 -6.58
C THR A 80 18.94 -14.30 -5.37
N GLY A 81 18.47 -13.20 -4.79
CA GLY A 81 17.69 -13.18 -3.56
C GLY A 81 18.47 -13.62 -2.32
N LEU A 82 19.79 -13.84 -2.43
CA LEU A 82 20.67 -14.27 -1.33
C LEU A 82 21.28 -13.08 -0.59
N GLU A 83 21.36 -11.93 -1.24
CA GLU A 83 21.81 -10.72 -0.58
C GLU A 83 20.73 -10.20 0.39
N ARG A 84 21.14 -9.79 1.59
CA ARG A 84 20.28 -8.91 2.36
C ARG A 84 20.16 -7.62 1.56
N PRO A 85 18.94 -7.21 1.16
CA PRO A 85 18.82 -5.88 0.57
C PRO A 85 19.54 -4.94 1.55
N ALA A 86 20.53 -4.21 1.06
CA ALA A 86 21.11 -3.15 1.84
C ALA A 86 19.94 -2.29 2.27
N ALA A 87 19.64 -2.26 3.58
CA ALA A 87 18.65 -1.34 4.09
C ALA A 87 19.20 0.04 3.71
N VAL A 88 18.69 0.60 2.63
CA VAL A 88 18.94 2.00 2.33
C VAL A 88 18.33 2.70 3.52
N PRO A 89 19.12 3.31 4.41
CA PRO A 89 18.59 3.96 5.59
C PRO A 89 17.94 5.25 5.11
N PHE A 90 16.73 5.15 4.52
CA PHE A 90 15.91 6.31 4.32
C PHE A 90 15.49 6.78 5.71
N THR A 91 16.14 7.83 6.15
CA THR A 91 15.76 8.53 7.37
C THR A 91 14.32 9.01 7.18
N ARG A 92 13.50 8.77 8.15
CA ARG A 92 12.11 9.22 8.18
C ARG A 92 12.06 10.74 7.93
N ILE A 93 11.17 11.17 7.06
CA ILE A 93 10.91 12.58 6.78
C ILE A 93 9.98 13.09 7.88
N GLU A 94 10.44 14.10 8.64
CA GLU A 94 9.69 14.66 9.75
C GLU A 94 9.12 16.04 9.40
N PRO A 95 7.99 16.45 10.02
CA PRO A 95 7.45 17.80 9.89
C PRO A 95 8.49 18.86 10.27
N GLY A 96 8.60 19.92 9.46
CA GLY A 96 9.57 20.99 9.67
C GLY A 96 11.00 20.67 9.23
N ASP A 97 11.21 19.54 8.55
CA ASP A 97 12.50 19.19 7.96
C ASP A 97 12.79 20.10 6.75
N ALA A 98 13.84 20.90 6.84
CA ALA A 98 14.22 21.83 5.77
C ALA A 98 14.45 21.14 4.41
N ASP A 99 14.82 19.86 4.44
CA ASP A 99 15.12 19.05 3.26
C ASP A 99 13.98 18.06 2.88
N ALA A 100 12.78 18.21 3.43
CA ALA A 100 11.67 17.26 3.22
C ALA A 100 11.39 16.99 1.74
N VAL A 101 11.39 18.04 0.90
CA VAL A 101 11.18 17.90 -0.56
C VAL A 101 12.33 17.16 -1.21
N LEU A 102 13.58 17.46 -0.89
CA LEU A 102 14.75 16.79 -1.46
C LEU A 102 14.78 15.31 -1.08
N ARG A 103 14.46 14.98 0.17
CA ARG A 103 14.40 13.60 0.65
C ARG A 103 13.24 12.84 0.00
N LEU A 104 12.08 13.46 -0.20
CA LEU A 104 10.98 12.86 -0.94
C LEU A 104 11.41 12.55 -2.38
N VAL A 105 12.03 13.47 -3.09
CA VAL A 105 12.50 13.25 -4.46
C VAL A 105 13.55 12.11 -4.51
N ALA A 106 14.46 12.05 -3.53
CA ALA A 106 15.43 10.96 -3.43
C ALA A 106 14.74 9.60 -3.19
N LEU A 107 13.74 9.54 -2.31
CA LEU A 107 12.94 8.33 -2.07
C LEU A 107 12.19 7.90 -3.33
N LEU A 108 11.55 8.83 -4.03
CA LEU A 108 10.81 8.56 -5.26
C LEU A 108 11.72 8.02 -6.37
N ARG A 109 12.90 8.61 -6.55
CA ARG A 109 13.89 8.13 -7.53
C ARG A 109 14.40 6.73 -7.19
N ALA A 110 14.66 6.46 -5.92
CA ALA A 110 15.07 5.14 -5.47
C ALA A 110 13.94 4.10 -5.65
N ASP A 111 12.67 4.49 -5.50
CA ASP A 111 11.53 3.61 -5.70
C ASP A 111 11.33 3.22 -7.18
N VAL A 112 11.59 4.13 -8.12
CA VAL A 112 11.47 3.83 -9.56
C VAL A 112 12.71 3.18 -10.16
N ASP A 113 13.84 3.22 -9.46
CA ASP A 113 15.08 2.56 -9.87
C ASP A 113 15.02 1.05 -9.50
N PRO A 114 15.08 0.13 -10.48
CA PRO A 114 15.03 -1.31 -10.21
C PRO A 114 16.11 -1.80 -9.25
N ALA A 115 17.30 -1.16 -9.23
CA ALA A 115 18.40 -1.54 -8.35
C ALA A 115 18.09 -1.27 -6.86
N HIS A 116 17.35 -0.21 -6.56
CA HIS A 116 17.02 0.21 -5.20
C HIS A 116 15.63 -0.26 -4.74
N HIS A 117 14.68 -0.41 -5.68
CA HIS A 117 13.29 -0.77 -5.38
C HIS A 117 13.17 -2.05 -4.55
N ALA A 118 13.95 -3.09 -4.88
CA ALA A 118 13.89 -4.37 -4.18
C ALA A 118 14.23 -4.23 -2.68
N GLY A 119 15.21 -3.40 -2.35
CA GLY A 119 15.59 -3.09 -0.96
C GLY A 119 14.48 -2.34 -0.20
N LEU A 120 13.89 -1.33 -0.82
CA LEU A 120 12.78 -0.56 -0.26
C LEU A 120 11.54 -1.43 -0.06
N ALA A 121 11.21 -2.27 -1.04
CA ALA A 121 10.05 -3.15 -1.02
C ALA A 121 10.15 -4.26 0.04
N ALA A 122 11.36 -4.74 0.34
CA ALA A 122 11.63 -5.79 1.33
C ALA A 122 11.77 -5.27 2.77
N ALA A 123 11.84 -3.96 2.98
CA ALA A 123 11.98 -3.37 4.31
C ALA A 123 10.77 -3.71 5.20
N ALA A 124 11.04 -3.93 6.50
CA ALA A 124 9.99 -4.25 7.45
C ALA A 124 9.22 -2.99 7.88
N TYR A 125 7.89 -3.13 8.01
CA TYR A 125 7.06 -2.09 8.61
C TYR A 125 7.49 -1.85 10.06
N GLN A 126 7.60 -0.58 10.45
CA GLN A 126 8.01 -0.19 11.80
C GLN A 126 6.84 0.41 12.58
N GLN A 127 6.70 0.00 13.84
CA GLN A 127 5.77 0.65 14.77
C GLN A 127 6.36 2.00 15.18
N ALA A 128 6.11 3.02 14.39
CA ALA A 128 6.53 4.38 14.72
C ALA A 128 5.39 5.15 15.43
N VAL A 129 5.76 5.98 16.38
CA VAL A 129 4.85 6.97 16.96
C VAL A 129 4.63 8.05 15.91
N ALA A 130 3.37 8.48 15.71
CA ALA A 130 3.09 9.64 14.88
C ALA A 130 3.78 10.88 15.48
N PRO A 131 4.38 11.75 14.67
CA PRO A 131 4.89 13.01 15.18
C PRO A 131 3.71 13.84 15.67
N GLN A 132 3.87 14.46 16.85
CA GLN A 132 2.91 15.44 17.34
C GLN A 132 3.33 16.83 16.83
N PRO A 133 2.66 17.37 15.81
CA PRO A 133 3.09 18.61 15.21
C PRO A 133 2.75 19.79 16.13
N VAL A 134 3.71 20.67 16.33
CA VAL A 134 3.43 22.00 16.88
C VAL A 134 2.96 22.86 15.72
N TRP A 135 1.65 23.07 15.63
CA TRP A 135 1.06 23.96 14.64
C TRP A 135 1.45 25.41 14.95
N ARG A 136 2.51 25.89 14.31
CA ARG A 136 2.88 27.30 14.34
C ARG A 136 2.28 27.99 13.11
N PRO A 137 1.86 29.26 13.22
CA PRO A 137 1.62 30.07 12.02
C PRO A 137 2.88 29.95 11.16
N ALA A 138 2.74 29.53 9.92
CA ALA A 138 3.86 29.28 9.03
C ALA A 138 4.65 30.56 8.80
N SER A 139 5.68 30.79 9.61
CA SER A 139 6.68 31.84 9.42
C SER A 139 7.69 31.31 8.41
N PHE A 140 7.30 31.34 7.14
CA PHE A 140 8.26 31.04 6.07
C PHE A 140 9.22 32.22 5.96
N THR A 141 10.43 32.05 6.45
CA THR A 141 11.59 32.95 6.20
C THR A 141 12.21 32.68 4.81
N VAL A 142 11.46 32.10 3.86
CA VAL A 142 11.88 32.17 2.46
C VAL A 142 11.69 33.62 2.01
N PRO A 143 12.71 34.31 1.44
CA PRO A 143 12.54 35.65 0.89
C PRO A 143 11.31 35.61 -0.04
N ALA A 144 10.24 36.24 0.39
CA ALA A 144 9.01 36.26 -0.38
C ALA A 144 9.32 36.92 -1.72
N ALA A 145 9.20 36.19 -2.79
CA ALA A 145 9.14 36.79 -4.11
C ALA A 145 7.95 37.74 -4.08
N ARG A 146 8.23 39.06 -4.01
CA ARG A 146 7.21 40.09 -3.97
C ARG A 146 6.62 40.22 -5.37
N GLY A 147 5.47 39.65 -5.58
CA GLY A 147 4.72 39.74 -6.84
C GLY A 147 3.41 38.96 -6.81
N PRO A 148 2.43 39.33 -7.63
CA PRO A 148 1.23 38.48 -7.81
C PRO A 148 1.61 37.11 -8.37
N ALA A 149 0.95 36.06 -7.90
CA ALA A 149 1.13 34.70 -8.40
C ALA A 149 0.93 34.68 -9.93
N ARG A 150 1.90 34.14 -10.65
CA ARG A 150 1.81 34.03 -12.10
C ARG A 150 0.67 33.06 -12.46
N ILE A 151 0.05 33.27 -13.63
CA ILE A 151 -1.03 32.41 -14.12
C ILE A 151 -0.56 30.93 -14.19
N THR A 152 0.69 30.71 -14.55
CA THR A 152 1.34 29.38 -14.56
C THR A 152 1.35 28.69 -13.20
N GLU A 153 1.58 29.40 -12.12
CA GLU A 153 1.64 28.83 -10.74
C GLU A 153 0.25 28.35 -10.27
N ARG A 154 -0.82 29.08 -10.62
CA ARG A 154 -2.19 28.64 -10.35
C ARG A 154 -2.60 27.44 -11.20
N ALA A 155 -2.12 27.36 -12.44
CA ALA A 155 -2.35 26.18 -13.29
C ALA A 155 -1.66 24.94 -12.71
N GLU A 156 -0.43 25.08 -12.17
CA GLU A 156 0.29 23.97 -11.52
C GLU A 156 -0.47 23.43 -10.30
N VAL A 157 -1.03 24.30 -9.43
CA VAL A 157 -1.87 23.87 -8.29
C VAL A 157 -3.08 23.07 -8.76
N ARG A 158 -3.81 23.57 -9.76
CA ARG A 158 -4.97 22.87 -10.33
C ARG A 158 -4.59 21.51 -10.92
N THR A 159 -3.46 21.43 -11.61
CA THR A 159 -2.95 20.17 -12.15
C THR A 159 -2.69 19.14 -11.05
N LEU A 160 -2.15 19.55 -9.89
CA LEU A 160 -1.95 18.62 -8.76
C LEU A 160 -3.28 18.06 -8.24
N GLU A 161 -4.33 18.88 -8.15
CA GLU A 161 -5.67 18.46 -7.75
C GLU A 161 -6.27 17.46 -8.75
N GLU A 162 -6.22 17.79 -10.06
CA GLU A 162 -6.70 16.92 -11.14
C GLU A 162 -5.96 15.57 -11.16
N MET A 163 -4.63 15.58 -10.98
CA MET A 163 -3.82 14.36 -10.91
C MET A 163 -4.13 13.53 -9.66
N SER A 164 -4.46 14.16 -8.52
CA SER A 164 -4.88 13.44 -7.31
C SER A 164 -6.18 12.67 -7.54
N VAL A 165 -7.17 13.28 -8.16
CA VAL A 165 -8.45 12.63 -8.53
C VAL A 165 -8.21 11.51 -9.54
N LEU A 166 -7.40 11.76 -10.57
CA LEU A 166 -7.08 10.78 -11.61
C LEU A 166 -6.43 9.52 -11.02
N PHE A 167 -5.35 9.66 -10.25
CA PHE A 167 -4.64 8.50 -9.71
C PHE A 167 -5.43 7.76 -8.62
N ALA A 168 -6.21 8.47 -7.81
CA ALA A 168 -7.13 7.84 -6.86
C ALA A 168 -8.21 7.01 -7.59
N GLY A 169 -8.78 7.54 -8.67
CA GLY A 169 -9.74 6.83 -9.54
C GLY A 169 -9.13 5.60 -10.21
N LEU A 170 -7.90 5.70 -10.74
CA LEU A 170 -7.18 4.56 -11.31
C LEU A 170 -6.91 3.47 -10.25
N ALA A 171 -6.55 3.86 -9.03
CA ALA A 171 -6.35 2.92 -7.94
C ALA A 171 -7.63 2.19 -7.53
N ASP A 172 -8.79 2.85 -7.54
CA ASP A 172 -10.07 2.21 -7.22
C ASP A 172 -10.60 1.36 -8.38
N ARG A 173 -10.34 1.75 -9.62
CA ARG A 173 -10.74 0.98 -10.81
C ARG A 173 -9.88 -0.26 -11.02
N HIS A 174 -8.56 -0.17 -10.83
CA HIS A 174 -7.60 -1.20 -11.23
C HIS A 174 -6.78 -1.78 -10.08
N GLY A 175 -6.85 -1.22 -8.86
CA GLY A 175 -6.01 -1.60 -7.73
C GLY A 175 -4.71 -0.78 -7.65
N GLY A 176 -4.14 -0.73 -6.44
CA GLY A 176 -3.05 0.19 -6.12
C GLY A 176 -1.73 -0.10 -6.85
N ALA A 177 -1.47 -1.33 -7.30
CA ALA A 177 -0.26 -1.61 -8.07
C ALA A 177 -0.33 -1.08 -9.52
N HIS A 178 -1.54 -0.77 -10.03
CA HIS A 178 -1.71 -0.16 -11.34
C HIS A 178 -1.30 1.31 -11.30
N ALA A 179 -0.52 1.75 -12.26
CA ALA A 179 -0.04 3.13 -12.40
C ALA A 179 0.76 3.72 -11.21
N ARG A 180 1.08 2.93 -10.15
CA ARG A 180 1.86 3.39 -8.99
C ARG A 180 3.21 3.98 -9.38
N SER A 181 3.96 3.28 -10.23
CA SER A 181 5.28 3.74 -10.69
C SER A 181 5.19 4.99 -11.57
N ALA A 182 4.12 5.15 -12.33
CA ALA A 182 3.88 6.37 -13.09
C ALA A 182 3.66 7.58 -12.18
N LEU A 183 2.88 7.41 -11.09
CA LEU A 183 2.70 8.48 -10.09
C LEU A 183 4.02 8.80 -9.37
N ALA A 184 4.82 7.79 -8.99
CA ALA A 184 6.10 8.00 -8.37
C ALA A 184 7.07 8.79 -9.27
N LEU A 185 7.12 8.46 -10.57
CA LEU A 185 7.94 9.17 -11.55
C LEU A 185 7.45 10.61 -11.78
N TYR A 186 6.15 10.83 -11.93
CA TYR A 186 5.55 12.16 -12.04
C TYR A 186 5.92 13.05 -10.85
N LEU A 187 5.82 12.52 -9.63
CA LEU A 187 6.21 13.24 -8.41
C LEU A 187 7.73 13.53 -8.37
N ALA A 188 8.57 12.59 -8.79
CA ALA A 188 10.02 12.75 -8.77
C ALA A 188 10.51 13.82 -9.75
N ASP A 189 9.94 13.85 -10.95
CA ASP A 189 10.43 14.71 -12.04
C ASP A 189 9.63 16.01 -12.14
N ASP A 190 8.33 15.94 -12.40
CA ASP A 190 7.53 17.14 -12.67
C ASP A 190 7.27 17.95 -11.40
N VAL A 191 6.75 17.29 -10.35
CA VAL A 191 6.42 17.97 -9.09
C VAL A 191 7.71 18.41 -8.36
N GLY A 192 8.76 17.60 -8.37
CA GLY A 192 10.05 17.94 -7.80
C GLY A 192 10.64 19.22 -8.40
N ARG A 193 10.52 19.40 -9.72
CA ARG A 193 10.96 20.64 -10.40
C ARG A 193 10.11 21.86 -10.02
N VAL A 194 8.79 21.70 -9.87
CA VAL A 194 7.89 22.78 -9.45
C VAL A 194 8.23 23.21 -8.03
N LEU A 195 8.40 22.25 -7.13
CA LEU A 195 8.72 22.53 -5.72
C LEU A 195 10.12 23.14 -5.49
N SER A 196 11.05 22.97 -6.42
CA SER A 196 12.39 23.58 -6.34
C SER A 196 12.41 25.05 -6.74
N ARG A 197 11.33 25.56 -7.37
CA ARG A 197 11.23 26.97 -7.78
C ARG A 197 10.82 27.86 -6.62
N GLN A 198 11.23 29.15 -6.67
CA GLN A 198 10.72 30.15 -5.75
C GLN A 198 9.30 30.52 -6.13
N ALA A 199 8.41 30.50 -5.14
CA ALA A 199 7.00 30.88 -5.30
C ALA A 199 6.55 31.76 -4.12
N PRO A 200 5.53 32.63 -4.31
CA PRO A 200 4.90 33.36 -3.20
C PRO A 200 4.42 32.40 -2.10
N SER A 201 4.47 32.82 -0.85
CA SER A 201 4.18 31.96 0.30
C SER A 201 2.80 31.27 0.23
N ALA A 202 1.79 31.95 -0.27
CA ALA A 202 0.45 31.39 -0.46
C ALA A 202 0.43 30.27 -1.52
N VAL A 203 1.07 30.50 -2.66
CA VAL A 203 1.20 29.50 -3.73
C VAL A 203 2.06 28.32 -3.26
N ARG A 204 3.15 28.60 -2.56
CA ARG A 204 4.01 27.56 -1.97
C ARG A 204 3.21 26.63 -1.06
N ARG A 205 2.36 27.15 -0.18
CA ARG A 205 1.49 26.34 0.67
C ARG A 205 0.52 25.47 -0.15
N GLN A 206 -0.11 26.04 -1.18
CA GLN A 206 -1.02 25.27 -2.06
C GLN A 206 -0.29 24.15 -2.81
N LEU A 207 0.92 24.42 -3.33
CA LEU A 207 1.75 23.41 -3.98
C LEU A 207 2.17 22.29 -3.02
N LEU A 208 2.55 22.63 -1.78
CA LEU A 208 2.88 21.65 -0.75
C LEU A 208 1.66 20.81 -0.35
N SER A 209 0.48 21.43 -0.18
CA SER A 209 -0.77 20.71 0.11
C SER A 209 -1.16 19.75 -1.02
N GLY A 210 -1.20 20.21 -2.27
CA GLY A 210 -1.50 19.38 -3.44
C GLY A 210 -0.48 18.23 -3.61
N THR A 211 0.81 18.49 -3.34
CA THR A 211 1.84 17.46 -3.34
C THR A 211 1.63 16.45 -2.22
N ALA A 212 1.28 16.91 -1.00
CA ALA A 212 0.97 16.02 0.11
C ALA A 212 -0.19 15.08 -0.20
N GLN A 213 -1.23 15.58 -0.89
CA GLN A 213 -2.36 14.77 -1.37
C GLN A 213 -1.90 13.69 -2.35
N LEU A 214 -1.09 14.03 -3.36
CA LEU A 214 -0.56 13.06 -4.32
C LEU A 214 0.36 12.02 -3.66
N VAL A 215 1.20 12.44 -2.73
CA VAL A 215 2.07 11.51 -1.98
C VAL A 215 1.23 10.60 -1.07
N HIS A 216 0.14 11.10 -0.49
CA HIS A 216 -0.83 10.28 0.24
C HIS A 216 -1.46 9.23 -0.69
N VAL A 217 -1.92 9.61 -1.88
CA VAL A 217 -2.46 8.66 -2.89
C VAL A 217 -1.41 7.60 -3.23
N LEU A 218 -0.15 8.01 -3.49
CA LEU A 218 0.96 7.08 -3.75
C LEU A 218 1.18 6.13 -2.57
N ALA A 219 1.11 6.62 -1.33
CA ALA A 219 1.25 5.80 -0.12
C ALA A 219 0.14 4.73 -0.04
N VAL A 220 -1.12 5.11 -0.30
CA VAL A 220 -2.26 4.17 -0.33
C VAL A 220 -2.10 3.14 -1.44
N MET A 221 -1.71 3.56 -2.65
CA MET A 221 -1.42 2.66 -3.78
C MET A 221 -0.29 1.68 -3.44
N THR A 222 0.77 2.17 -2.79
CA THR A 222 1.93 1.39 -2.36
C THR A 222 1.56 0.35 -1.30
N ALA A 223 0.69 0.72 -0.34
CA ALA A 223 0.14 -0.22 0.66
C ALA A 223 -0.72 -1.32 0.01
N ASP A 224 -1.52 -0.97 -1.00
CA ASP A 224 -2.36 -1.93 -1.72
C ASP A 224 -1.55 -2.83 -2.68
N ALA A 225 -0.40 -2.35 -3.15
CA ALA A 225 0.58 -3.14 -3.88
C ALA A 225 1.36 -4.13 -2.98
N GLY A 226 1.27 -3.98 -1.65
CA GLY A 226 1.88 -4.89 -0.67
C GLY A 226 3.19 -4.39 -0.04
N TYR A 227 3.65 -3.20 -0.38
CA TYR A 227 4.90 -2.61 0.11
C TYR A 227 4.66 -1.78 1.37
N ALA A 228 4.44 -2.45 2.51
CA ALA A 228 3.98 -1.82 3.74
C ALA A 228 4.96 -0.79 4.32
N SER A 229 6.27 -1.07 4.32
CA SER A 229 7.29 -0.14 4.82
C SER A 229 7.45 1.06 3.89
N LEU A 230 7.55 0.84 2.57
CA LEU A 230 7.66 1.93 1.60
C LEU A 230 6.43 2.85 1.64
N SER A 231 5.23 2.28 1.77
CA SER A 231 4.01 3.05 2.01
C SER A 231 4.10 3.93 3.26
N GLN A 232 4.67 3.39 4.35
CA GLN A 232 4.88 4.16 5.59
C GLN A 232 5.81 5.35 5.37
N HIS A 233 6.89 5.20 4.62
CA HIS A 233 7.78 6.32 4.26
C HIS A 233 7.05 7.41 3.48
N TYR A 234 6.20 7.03 2.52
CA TYR A 234 5.39 8.00 1.78
C TYR A 234 4.34 8.68 2.67
N PHE A 235 3.70 7.97 3.60
CA PHE A 235 2.81 8.60 4.56
C PHE A 235 3.53 9.64 5.43
N HIS A 236 4.74 9.33 5.92
CA HIS A 236 5.53 10.32 6.67
C HIS A 236 5.90 11.54 5.83
N ALA A 237 6.26 11.34 4.57
CA ALA A 237 6.50 12.45 3.66
C ALA A 237 5.24 13.31 3.45
N ALA A 238 4.08 12.68 3.26
CA ALA A 238 2.81 13.39 3.13
C ALA A 238 2.46 14.20 4.39
N LEU A 239 2.69 13.63 5.58
CA LEU A 239 2.51 14.35 6.86
C LEU A 239 3.43 15.57 6.96
N ALA A 240 4.70 15.45 6.61
CA ALA A 240 5.65 16.54 6.65
C ALA A 240 5.23 17.68 5.71
N LEU A 241 4.87 17.36 4.46
CA LEU A 241 4.43 18.35 3.48
C LEU A 241 3.10 19.02 3.89
N ALA A 242 2.13 18.26 4.42
CA ALA A 242 0.87 18.79 4.89
C ALA A 242 1.07 19.75 6.10
N HIS A 243 1.95 19.36 7.03
CA HIS A 243 2.34 20.22 8.15
C HIS A 243 2.97 21.55 7.66
N ASP A 244 3.92 21.46 6.73
CA ASP A 244 4.61 22.63 6.19
C ASP A 244 3.68 23.51 5.35
N ALA A 245 2.63 22.91 4.75
CA ALA A 245 1.54 23.66 4.11
C ALA A 245 0.58 24.33 5.11
N GLY A 246 0.55 23.89 6.36
CA GLY A 246 -0.48 24.24 7.33
C GLY A 246 -1.82 23.56 7.09
N ASP A 247 -1.84 22.49 6.29
CA ASP A 247 -3.04 21.76 5.89
C ASP A 247 -3.36 20.66 6.91
N ARG A 248 -4.22 20.98 7.86
CA ARG A 248 -4.65 20.08 8.93
C ARG A 248 -5.51 18.93 8.42
N ASP A 249 -6.29 19.15 7.36
CA ASP A 249 -7.18 18.13 6.82
C ASP A 249 -6.40 17.02 6.13
N VAL A 250 -5.47 17.38 5.24
CA VAL A 250 -4.56 16.41 4.59
C VAL A 250 -3.73 15.65 5.62
N TYR A 251 -3.25 16.35 6.66
CA TYR A 251 -2.51 15.72 7.75
C TYR A 251 -3.35 14.69 8.50
N SER A 252 -4.57 15.05 8.91
CA SER A 252 -5.48 14.18 9.65
C SER A 252 -5.92 12.96 8.84
N ILE A 253 -6.25 13.15 7.55
CA ILE A 253 -6.61 12.08 6.63
C ILE A 253 -5.43 11.12 6.42
N THR A 254 -4.20 11.65 6.38
CA THR A 254 -3.00 10.82 6.24
C THR A 254 -2.75 9.97 7.49
N LEU A 255 -2.89 10.51 8.69
CA LEU A 255 -2.85 9.75 9.94
C LEU A 255 -3.95 8.67 10.00
N ARG A 256 -5.15 8.99 9.54
CA ARG A 256 -6.24 8.02 9.42
C ARG A 256 -5.85 6.86 8.49
N ALA A 257 -5.23 7.13 7.34
CA ALA A 257 -4.77 6.09 6.41
C ALA A 257 -3.67 5.21 7.03
N MET A 258 -2.75 5.80 7.80
CA MET A 258 -1.77 5.05 8.59
C MET A 258 -2.44 4.17 9.66
N SER A 259 -3.51 4.65 10.31
CA SER A 259 -4.32 3.84 11.24
C SER A 259 -4.94 2.62 10.54
N VAL A 260 -5.49 2.80 9.33
CA VAL A 260 -6.01 1.69 8.51
C VAL A 260 -4.91 0.67 8.19
N GLN A 261 -3.72 1.14 7.81
CA GLN A 261 -2.59 0.27 7.51
C GLN A 261 -2.13 -0.50 8.77
N ALA A 262 -1.97 0.18 9.91
CA ALA A 262 -1.57 -0.43 11.17
C ALA A 262 -2.56 -1.51 11.61
N LEU A 263 -3.87 -1.23 11.52
CA LEU A 263 -4.92 -2.19 11.87
C LEU A 263 -4.88 -3.44 10.98
N ARG A 264 -4.67 -3.27 9.68
CA ARG A 264 -4.53 -4.37 8.72
C ARG A 264 -3.30 -5.26 9.01
N LEU A 265 -2.23 -4.67 9.50
CA LEU A 265 -1.01 -5.38 9.87
C LEU A 265 -1.07 -5.99 11.27
N GLY A 266 -2.20 -5.82 11.99
CA GLY A 266 -2.42 -6.37 13.33
C GLY A 266 -1.95 -5.47 14.49
N PHE A 267 -1.44 -4.29 14.20
CA PHE A 267 -0.96 -3.33 15.21
C PHE A 267 -2.10 -2.48 15.78
N ARG A 268 -3.02 -3.13 16.51
CA ARG A 268 -4.27 -2.53 17.01
C ARG A 268 -4.03 -1.27 17.85
N ALA A 269 -3.11 -1.34 18.83
CA ALA A 269 -2.81 -0.21 19.71
C ALA A 269 -2.25 1.00 18.93
N GLN A 270 -1.39 0.77 17.95
CA GLN A 270 -0.89 1.82 17.08
C GLN A 270 -2.01 2.42 16.23
N ALA A 271 -2.93 1.60 15.72
CA ALA A 271 -4.04 2.06 14.91
C ALA A 271 -4.96 3.02 15.69
N LEU A 272 -5.26 2.70 16.97
CA LEU A 272 -6.06 3.58 17.81
C LEU A 272 -5.33 4.91 18.08
N ARG A 273 -4.06 4.86 18.50
CA ARG A 273 -3.27 6.08 18.71
C ARG A 273 -3.22 6.98 17.47
N LEU A 274 -3.00 6.40 16.28
CA LEU A 274 -2.92 7.17 15.04
C LEU A 274 -4.23 7.88 14.69
N VAL A 275 -5.38 7.24 14.90
CA VAL A 275 -6.66 7.89 14.59
C VAL A 275 -7.08 8.89 15.68
N GLU A 276 -6.70 8.69 16.93
CA GLU A 276 -6.87 9.69 17.99
C GLU A 276 -6.02 10.93 17.70
N GLU A 277 -4.79 10.74 17.25
CA GLU A 277 -3.93 11.84 16.80
C GLU A 277 -4.49 12.55 15.57
N ALA A 278 -5.10 11.80 14.63
CA ALA A 278 -5.80 12.40 13.50
C ALA A 278 -6.95 13.31 13.94
N MET A 279 -7.72 12.90 14.94
CA MET A 279 -8.79 13.72 15.51
C MET A 279 -8.27 14.97 16.22
N ASN A 280 -7.16 14.85 16.93
CA ASN A 280 -6.52 15.99 17.62
C ASN A 280 -5.89 17.00 16.65
N ALA A 281 -5.33 16.51 15.54
CA ALA A 281 -4.72 17.35 14.50
C ALA A 281 -5.77 18.11 13.68
N ALA A 282 -6.99 17.57 13.59
CA ALA A 282 -8.10 18.18 12.88
C ALA A 282 -8.36 19.61 13.36
N GLY A 283 -8.59 20.51 12.40
CA GLY A 283 -8.98 21.89 12.72
C GLY A 283 -10.43 21.96 13.22
N PRO A 284 -10.79 23.08 13.87
CA PRO A 284 -12.16 23.30 14.32
C PRO A 284 -13.16 23.41 13.17
N ASP A 285 -12.71 23.84 12.01
CA ASP A 285 -13.51 24.07 10.81
C ASP A 285 -13.43 22.89 9.82
N MET A 286 -13.08 21.68 10.32
CA MET A 286 -13.00 20.49 9.47
C MET A 286 -14.37 20.20 8.83
N GLU A 287 -14.33 19.93 7.53
CA GLU A 287 -15.51 19.59 6.73
C GLU A 287 -16.21 18.34 7.30
N PRO A 288 -17.57 18.36 7.43
CA PRO A 288 -18.33 17.29 8.09
C PRO A 288 -18.09 15.89 7.50
N ALA A 289 -17.96 15.74 6.18
CA ALA A 289 -17.69 14.45 5.57
C ALA A 289 -16.29 13.90 5.96
N THR A 290 -15.32 14.79 6.08
CA THR A 290 -13.97 14.41 6.54
C THR A 290 -14.00 14.01 8.02
N GLN A 291 -14.75 14.72 8.84
CA GLN A 291 -14.94 14.36 10.25
C GLN A 291 -15.63 12.99 10.39
N ALA A 292 -16.67 12.73 9.61
CA ALA A 292 -17.34 11.42 9.54
C ALA A 292 -16.35 10.30 9.18
N PHE A 293 -15.46 10.58 8.25
CA PHE A 293 -14.42 9.66 7.80
C PHE A 293 -13.42 9.29 8.90
N LEU A 294 -13.01 10.26 9.74
CA LEU A 294 -12.15 10.02 10.90
C LEU A 294 -12.88 9.25 12.00
N LEU A 295 -14.11 9.67 12.35
CA LEU A 295 -14.93 9.03 13.37
C LEU A 295 -15.17 7.56 13.07
N ASN A 296 -15.49 7.22 11.83
CA ASN A 296 -15.70 5.84 11.40
C ASN A 296 -14.45 4.96 11.55
N GLN A 297 -13.26 5.50 11.27
CA GLN A 297 -12.00 4.77 11.52
C GLN A 297 -11.72 4.61 13.02
N ARG A 298 -12.03 5.62 13.84
CA ARG A 298 -11.88 5.55 15.30
C ARG A 298 -12.83 4.53 15.88
N ALA A 299 -14.07 4.47 15.41
CA ALA A 299 -15.04 3.45 15.79
C ALA A 299 -14.48 2.03 15.58
N LEU A 300 -13.93 1.75 14.40
CA LEU A 300 -13.33 0.45 14.11
C LEU A 300 -12.15 0.14 15.02
N ALA A 301 -11.24 1.10 15.22
CA ALA A 301 -10.09 0.92 16.09
C ALA A 301 -10.52 0.65 17.56
N ARG A 302 -11.51 1.39 18.06
CA ARG A 302 -12.08 1.21 19.41
C ARG A 302 -12.76 -0.16 19.56
N ALA A 303 -13.53 -0.61 18.57
CA ALA A 303 -14.13 -1.94 18.58
C ALA A 303 -13.08 -3.05 18.71
N HIS A 304 -11.97 -2.94 17.99
CA HIS A 304 -10.84 -3.87 18.13
C HIS A 304 -10.14 -3.82 19.50
N HIS A 305 -10.35 -2.76 20.26
CA HIS A 305 -9.91 -2.58 21.65
C HIS A 305 -10.95 -2.91 22.70
N ARG A 306 -12.09 -3.51 22.31
CA ARG A 306 -13.22 -3.83 23.21
C ARG A 306 -13.83 -2.60 23.89
N GLN A 307 -13.71 -1.43 23.28
CA GLN A 307 -14.34 -0.20 23.72
C GLN A 307 -15.71 -0.04 23.03
N ASP A 308 -16.59 -1.02 23.19
CA ASP A 308 -17.81 -1.20 22.39
C ASP A 308 -18.76 0.00 22.48
N ARG A 309 -18.95 0.56 23.68
CA ARG A 309 -19.80 1.75 23.88
C ARG A 309 -19.25 2.97 23.12
N ALA A 310 -17.96 3.21 23.23
CA ALA A 310 -17.31 4.33 22.54
C ALA A 310 -17.30 4.14 21.02
N ALA A 311 -17.13 2.90 20.55
CA ALA A 311 -17.19 2.56 19.13
C ALA A 311 -18.58 2.84 18.54
N ARG A 312 -19.66 2.53 19.26
CA ARG A 312 -21.04 2.84 18.82
C ARG A 312 -21.30 4.34 18.79
N ALA A 313 -20.89 5.06 19.82
CA ALA A 313 -21.03 6.52 19.85
C ALA A 313 -20.29 7.19 18.67
N ASP A 314 -19.11 6.68 18.28
CA ASP A 314 -18.40 7.17 17.11
C ASP A 314 -19.12 6.84 15.79
N LEU A 315 -19.78 5.67 15.68
CA LEU A 315 -20.59 5.35 14.50
C LEU A 315 -21.79 6.29 14.34
N GLU A 316 -22.51 6.54 15.44
CA GLU A 316 -23.64 7.48 15.46
C GLU A 316 -23.20 8.90 15.11
N ALA A 317 -22.08 9.35 15.70
CA ALA A 317 -21.50 10.64 15.38
C ALA A 317 -21.03 10.74 13.92
N ALA A 318 -20.46 9.65 13.35
CA ALA A 318 -20.05 9.61 11.94
C ALA A 318 -21.26 9.75 11.01
N GLN A 319 -22.37 9.09 11.31
CA GLN A 319 -23.62 9.23 10.54
C GLN A 319 -24.17 10.64 10.61
N ALA A 320 -24.22 11.24 11.82
CA ALA A 320 -24.70 12.60 12.02
C ALA A 320 -23.82 13.61 11.24
N GLN A 321 -22.51 13.49 11.30
CA GLN A 321 -21.61 14.35 10.54
C GLN A 321 -21.76 14.16 9.02
N HIS A 322 -21.90 12.94 8.55
CA HIS A 322 -22.09 12.67 7.11
C HIS A 322 -23.41 13.29 6.60
N ALA A 323 -24.46 13.29 7.41
CA ALA A 323 -25.74 13.92 7.07
C ALA A 323 -25.65 15.46 6.94
N LEU A 324 -24.66 16.09 7.58
CA LEU A 324 -24.41 17.53 7.49
C LEU A 324 -23.56 17.90 6.27
N ALA A 325 -22.94 16.94 5.59
CA ALA A 325 -22.09 17.20 4.44
C ALA A 325 -22.93 17.71 3.26
N THR A 326 -22.65 18.91 2.79
CA THR A 326 -23.40 19.58 1.70
C THR A 326 -22.61 19.68 0.40
N GLY A 327 -21.32 19.38 0.43
CA GLY A 327 -20.40 19.50 -0.70
C GLY A 327 -19.98 18.16 -1.30
N PRO A 328 -19.25 18.18 -2.42
CA PRO A 328 -18.57 16.99 -2.91
C PRO A 328 -17.58 16.50 -1.85
N PRO A 329 -17.33 15.19 -1.78
CA PRO A 329 -16.34 14.64 -0.84
C PRO A 329 -15.01 15.38 -0.98
N GLY A 330 -14.33 15.59 0.16
CA GLY A 330 -13.07 16.33 0.22
C GLY A 330 -12.01 15.85 -0.79
N PRO A 331 -10.94 16.60 -0.98
CA PRO A 331 -10.15 16.67 -2.22
C PRO A 331 -9.57 15.35 -2.70
N PHE A 332 -9.51 14.32 -1.88
CA PHE A 332 -9.02 12.99 -2.32
C PHE A 332 -9.64 11.84 -1.50
N THR A 333 -10.61 12.11 -0.69
CA THR A 333 -11.18 11.09 0.17
C THR A 333 -12.27 10.30 -0.49
N MET A 334 -12.92 10.85 -1.52
CA MET A 334 -14.06 10.20 -2.16
C MET A 334 -14.95 9.49 -1.13
N TYR A 335 -15.10 10.10 0.07
CA TYR A 335 -15.82 9.49 1.18
C TYR A 335 -17.31 9.62 0.95
N THR A 336 -17.79 8.68 0.16
CA THR A 336 -19.18 8.57 -0.23
C THR A 336 -20.00 7.84 0.87
N SER A 337 -21.32 7.91 0.78
CA SER A 337 -22.24 7.10 1.58
C SER A 337 -21.89 5.60 1.51
N ALA A 338 -21.55 5.09 0.32
CA ALA A 338 -21.06 3.71 0.16
C ALA A 338 -19.82 3.40 1.01
N GLY A 339 -18.90 4.35 1.13
CA GLY A 339 -17.73 4.25 2.00
C GLY A 339 -18.08 4.25 3.48
N LEU A 340 -19.03 5.09 3.89
CA LEU A 340 -19.57 5.15 5.26
C LEU A 340 -20.17 3.79 5.65
N HIS A 341 -21.07 3.25 4.85
CA HIS A 341 -21.72 1.95 5.09
C HIS A 341 -20.71 0.80 5.14
N TYR A 342 -19.73 0.77 4.22
CA TYR A 342 -18.68 -0.23 4.24
C TYR A 342 -17.88 -0.23 5.54
N GLN A 343 -17.48 0.94 6.00
CA GLN A 343 -16.65 1.08 7.20
C GLN A 343 -17.45 0.79 8.47
N ALA A 344 -18.71 1.26 8.54
CA ALA A 344 -19.62 0.97 9.64
C ALA A 344 -19.88 -0.54 9.76
N ALA A 345 -20.15 -1.22 8.66
CA ALA A 345 -20.36 -2.67 8.63
C ALA A 345 -19.13 -3.44 9.18
N ARG A 346 -17.91 -3.01 8.87
CA ARG A 346 -16.70 -3.61 9.47
C ARG A 346 -16.67 -3.46 10.99
N THR A 347 -17.07 -2.32 11.50
CA THR A 347 -17.14 -2.05 12.95
C THR A 347 -18.22 -2.92 13.59
N LEU A 348 -19.40 -2.99 13.00
CA LEU A 348 -20.51 -3.81 13.46
C LEU A 348 -20.15 -5.29 13.53
N LEU A 349 -19.41 -5.79 12.52
CA LEU A 349 -18.93 -7.17 12.55
C LEU A 349 -18.00 -7.44 13.76
N VAL A 350 -17.07 -6.52 14.04
CA VAL A 350 -16.16 -6.64 15.19
C VAL A 350 -16.95 -6.59 16.52
N LEU A 351 -18.05 -5.84 16.57
CA LEU A 351 -18.96 -5.74 17.71
C LEU A 351 -19.93 -6.95 17.83
N GLY A 352 -19.83 -7.95 16.95
CA GLY A 352 -20.70 -9.13 16.93
C GLY A 352 -22.08 -8.89 16.33
N ARG A 353 -22.34 -7.72 15.72
CA ARG A 353 -23.61 -7.36 15.07
C ARG A 353 -23.61 -7.83 13.60
N THR A 354 -23.54 -9.15 13.41
CA THR A 354 -23.27 -9.77 12.10
C THR A 354 -24.35 -9.44 11.06
N HIS A 355 -25.64 -9.51 11.39
CA HIS A 355 -26.73 -9.22 10.43
C HIS A 355 -26.74 -7.76 10.00
N GLU A 356 -26.46 -6.83 10.91
CA GLU A 356 -26.35 -5.41 10.58
C GLU A 356 -25.11 -5.11 9.73
N ALA A 357 -24.03 -5.84 9.94
CA ALA A 357 -22.83 -5.74 9.09
C ALA A 357 -23.13 -6.21 7.65
N ILE A 358 -23.83 -7.32 7.49
CA ILE A 358 -24.29 -7.82 6.18
C ILE A 358 -25.11 -6.74 5.47
N HIS A 359 -26.16 -6.24 6.13
CA HIS A 359 -27.03 -5.20 5.58
C HIS A 359 -26.25 -3.92 5.19
N GLY A 360 -25.30 -3.49 6.03
CA GLY A 360 -24.46 -2.34 5.72
C GLY A 360 -23.57 -2.54 4.48
N TRP A 361 -23.05 -3.74 4.24
CA TRP A 361 -22.31 -4.05 3.02
C TRP A 361 -23.19 -4.15 1.78
N GLU A 362 -24.41 -4.68 1.90
CA GLU A 362 -25.40 -4.70 0.81
C GLU A 362 -25.73 -3.27 0.36
N ILE A 363 -26.04 -2.36 1.29
CA ILE A 363 -26.26 -0.95 0.99
C ILE A 363 -25.02 -0.36 0.32
N SER A 364 -23.83 -0.61 0.87
CA SER A 364 -22.58 -0.13 0.29
C SER A 364 -22.40 -0.58 -1.16
N LEU A 365 -22.77 -1.82 -1.51
CA LEU A 365 -22.67 -2.32 -2.88
C LEU A 365 -23.68 -1.65 -3.82
N LEU A 366 -24.91 -1.41 -3.37
CA LEU A 366 -25.97 -0.75 -4.15
C LEU A 366 -25.62 0.70 -4.53
N GLU A 367 -24.88 1.38 -3.66
CA GLU A 367 -24.50 2.79 -3.85
C GLU A 367 -23.20 2.96 -4.65
N ARG A 368 -22.46 1.87 -4.96
CA ARG A 368 -21.19 1.98 -5.70
C ARG A 368 -21.40 2.12 -7.20
N THR A 369 -20.56 2.96 -7.79
CA THR A 369 -20.51 3.08 -9.26
C THR A 369 -19.71 1.94 -9.88
N PRO A 370 -19.94 1.61 -11.17
CA PRO A 370 -19.16 0.56 -11.87
C PRO A 370 -17.65 0.79 -11.91
N ASP A 371 -17.20 2.02 -11.78
CA ASP A 371 -15.78 2.39 -11.75
C ASP A 371 -15.08 2.02 -10.43
N GLN A 372 -15.84 1.85 -9.36
CA GLN A 372 -15.34 1.49 -8.03
C GLN A 372 -15.11 -0.03 -7.88
N ARG A 373 -14.45 -0.65 -8.89
CA ARG A 373 -14.29 -2.12 -8.97
C ARG A 373 -13.54 -2.71 -7.79
N ARG A 374 -12.47 -2.06 -7.37
CA ARG A 374 -11.63 -2.56 -6.27
C ARG A 374 -12.39 -2.55 -4.94
N THR A 375 -13.05 -1.46 -4.62
CA THR A 375 -13.82 -1.34 -3.39
C THR A 375 -15.05 -2.24 -3.42
N SER A 376 -15.74 -2.40 -4.56
CA SER A 376 -16.81 -3.37 -4.74
C SER A 376 -16.33 -4.82 -4.52
N ALA A 377 -15.22 -5.21 -5.13
CA ALA A 377 -14.66 -6.55 -4.93
C ALA A 377 -14.30 -6.82 -3.46
N LEU A 378 -13.71 -5.84 -2.76
CA LEU A 378 -13.37 -6.00 -1.35
C LEU A 378 -14.62 -6.04 -0.44
N THR A 379 -15.71 -5.37 -0.83
CA THR A 379 -17.00 -5.42 -0.11
C THR A 379 -17.65 -6.78 -0.33
N LEU A 380 -17.70 -7.28 -1.56
CA LEU A 380 -18.19 -8.62 -1.89
C LEU A 380 -17.44 -9.73 -1.13
N ALA A 381 -16.12 -9.61 -1.04
CA ALA A 381 -15.32 -10.57 -0.29
C ALA A 381 -15.63 -10.54 1.22
N ALA A 382 -15.82 -9.35 1.81
CA ALA A 382 -16.15 -9.22 3.22
C ALA A 382 -17.57 -9.78 3.50
N LEU A 383 -18.52 -9.48 2.63
CA LEU A 383 -19.89 -9.98 2.71
C LEU A 383 -19.92 -11.52 2.61
N ALA A 384 -19.26 -12.08 1.59
CA ALA A 384 -19.21 -13.53 1.37
C ALA A 384 -18.52 -14.28 2.52
N ASP A 385 -17.39 -13.77 3.04
CA ASP A 385 -16.72 -14.37 4.21
C ASP A 385 -17.63 -14.36 5.45
N THR A 386 -18.41 -13.29 5.63
CA THR A 386 -19.34 -13.15 6.78
C THR A 386 -20.53 -14.10 6.65
N GLU A 387 -21.15 -14.19 5.48
CA GLU A 387 -22.25 -15.10 5.22
C GLU A 387 -21.82 -16.56 5.35
N LEU A 388 -20.64 -16.90 4.85
CA LEU A 388 -20.07 -18.24 5.03
C LEU A 388 -19.88 -18.56 6.52
N GLY A 389 -19.46 -17.55 7.32
CA GLY A 389 -19.26 -17.68 8.76
C GLY A 389 -20.53 -17.98 9.56
N ILE A 390 -21.71 -17.60 9.04
CA ILE A 390 -23.03 -17.90 9.64
C ILE A 390 -23.77 -19.04 8.94
N GLY A 391 -23.12 -19.73 8.01
CA GLY A 391 -23.66 -20.92 7.35
C GLY A 391 -24.44 -20.65 6.07
N HIS A 392 -24.53 -19.44 5.56
CA HIS A 392 -25.22 -19.08 4.32
C HIS A 392 -24.34 -19.37 3.09
N LEU A 393 -24.11 -20.65 2.81
CA LEU A 393 -23.17 -21.10 1.79
C LEU A 393 -23.52 -20.62 0.38
N GLU A 394 -24.79 -20.70 -0.02
CA GLU A 394 -25.24 -20.32 -1.37
C GLU A 394 -25.07 -18.82 -1.60
N ALA A 395 -25.44 -17.97 -0.65
CA ALA A 395 -25.27 -16.52 -0.72
C ALA A 395 -23.77 -16.16 -0.78
N ALA A 396 -22.95 -16.78 0.06
CA ALA A 396 -21.49 -16.64 0.01
C ALA A 396 -20.92 -17.00 -1.35
N CYS A 397 -21.37 -18.10 -1.97
CA CYS A 397 -20.93 -18.52 -3.30
C CYS A 397 -21.36 -17.52 -4.39
N GLN A 398 -22.54 -16.91 -4.30
CA GLN A 398 -23.00 -15.88 -5.23
C GLN A 398 -22.09 -14.64 -5.16
N HIS A 399 -21.82 -14.10 -3.96
CA HIS A 399 -20.96 -12.95 -3.78
C HIS A 399 -19.53 -13.24 -4.21
N TRP A 400 -19.01 -14.44 -3.90
CA TRP A 400 -17.70 -14.87 -4.41
C TRP A 400 -17.67 -15.01 -5.94
N SER A 401 -18.76 -15.43 -6.56
CA SER A 401 -18.84 -15.49 -8.02
C SER A 401 -18.71 -14.12 -8.65
N THR A 402 -19.45 -13.12 -8.12
CA THR A 402 -19.35 -11.71 -8.56
C THR A 402 -17.97 -11.11 -8.28
N PHE A 403 -17.36 -11.45 -7.13
CA PHE A 403 -15.96 -11.06 -6.85
C PHE A 403 -15.02 -11.58 -7.93
N LEU A 404 -15.16 -12.85 -8.36
CA LEU A 404 -14.34 -13.47 -9.38
C LEU A 404 -14.51 -12.84 -10.77
N ASP A 405 -15.66 -12.23 -11.07
CA ASP A 405 -15.87 -11.45 -12.31
C ASP A 405 -15.04 -10.15 -12.31
N LEU A 406 -14.84 -9.53 -11.13
CA LEU A 406 -14.06 -8.31 -10.98
C LEU A 406 -12.56 -8.56 -10.84
N TYR A 407 -12.17 -9.69 -10.24
CA TYR A 407 -10.80 -9.99 -9.85
C TYR A 407 -9.76 -9.91 -10.98
N PRO A 408 -10.02 -10.36 -12.23
CA PRO A 408 -9.03 -10.31 -13.32
C PRO A 408 -8.57 -8.90 -13.70
N TYR A 409 -9.35 -7.88 -13.35
CA TYR A 409 -9.05 -6.47 -13.64
C TYR A 409 -8.31 -5.76 -12.51
N LEU A 410 -8.01 -6.47 -11.40
CA LEU A 410 -7.47 -5.87 -10.20
C LEU A 410 -6.00 -6.23 -9.98
N HIS A 411 -5.19 -5.20 -9.78
CA HIS A 411 -3.79 -5.28 -9.39
C HIS A 411 -3.66 -4.87 -7.90
N SER A 412 -4.22 -5.70 -7.00
CA SER A 412 -4.31 -5.44 -5.57
C SER A 412 -3.92 -6.67 -4.76
N VAL A 413 -2.99 -6.51 -3.82
CA VAL A 413 -2.63 -7.59 -2.88
C VAL A 413 -3.81 -7.93 -1.97
N ARG A 414 -4.66 -6.94 -1.64
CA ARG A 414 -5.88 -7.19 -0.86
C ARG A 414 -6.87 -8.10 -1.61
N ALA A 415 -7.09 -7.84 -2.90
CA ALA A 415 -7.94 -8.71 -3.71
C ALA A 415 -7.35 -10.14 -3.82
N ARG A 416 -6.02 -10.26 -3.91
CA ARG A 416 -5.34 -11.56 -3.89
C ARG A 416 -5.53 -12.27 -2.54
N GLN A 417 -5.42 -11.56 -1.42
CA GLN A 417 -5.68 -12.11 -0.08
C GLN A 417 -7.13 -12.58 0.06
N ALA A 418 -8.10 -11.82 -0.47
CA ALA A 418 -9.51 -12.23 -0.51
C ALA A 418 -9.70 -13.54 -1.32
N LEU A 419 -9.03 -13.67 -2.46
CA LEU A 419 -9.06 -14.92 -3.24
C LEU A 419 -8.47 -16.13 -2.47
N VAL A 420 -7.43 -15.90 -1.66
CA VAL A 420 -6.89 -16.94 -0.77
C VAL A 420 -7.89 -17.28 0.35
N SER A 421 -8.59 -16.29 0.91
CA SER A 421 -9.66 -16.51 1.91
C SER A 421 -10.79 -17.34 1.35
N LEU A 422 -11.30 -17.00 0.16
CA LEU A 422 -12.31 -17.77 -0.58
C LEU A 422 -11.91 -19.25 -0.67
N ARG A 423 -10.71 -19.53 -1.17
CA ARG A 423 -10.26 -20.92 -1.34
C ARG A 423 -10.16 -21.67 -0.02
N ARG A 424 -9.68 -21.01 1.02
CA ARG A 424 -9.59 -21.62 2.35
C ARG A 424 -10.97 -21.90 2.94
N GLY A 425 -11.89 -20.95 2.84
CA GLY A 425 -13.26 -21.07 3.37
C GLY A 425 -14.07 -22.12 2.66
N LEU A 426 -14.12 -22.09 1.32
CA LEU A 426 -14.94 -23.04 0.55
C LEU A 426 -14.36 -24.46 0.46
N ARG A 427 -13.09 -24.68 0.81
CA ARG A 427 -12.46 -26.01 0.70
C ARG A 427 -13.20 -27.11 1.46
N ILE A 428 -13.76 -26.79 2.63
CA ILE A 428 -14.53 -27.74 3.43
C ILE A 428 -15.89 -28.09 2.81
N HIS A 429 -16.39 -27.22 1.92
CA HIS A 429 -17.67 -27.38 1.22
C HIS A 429 -17.50 -27.89 -0.22
N HIS A 430 -16.35 -28.48 -0.58
CA HIS A 430 -16.00 -28.89 -1.94
C HIS A 430 -16.97 -29.87 -2.59
N ARG A 431 -17.80 -30.58 -1.79
CA ARG A 431 -18.85 -31.51 -2.30
C ARG A 431 -20.13 -30.77 -2.71
N HIS A 432 -20.31 -29.52 -2.28
CA HIS A 432 -21.48 -28.75 -2.67
C HIS A 432 -21.27 -28.21 -4.10
N PRO A 433 -22.22 -28.36 -5.02
CA PRO A 433 -22.02 -28.05 -6.45
C PRO A 433 -21.57 -26.59 -6.69
N GLN A 434 -22.24 -25.62 -6.04
CA GLN A 434 -21.89 -24.21 -6.20
C GLN A 434 -20.51 -23.90 -5.62
N ALA A 435 -20.15 -24.46 -4.46
CA ALA A 435 -18.84 -24.28 -3.86
C ALA A 435 -17.73 -24.88 -4.72
N ALA A 436 -17.97 -26.08 -5.31
CA ALA A 436 -17.04 -26.73 -6.23
C ALA A 436 -16.80 -25.86 -7.48
N ALA A 437 -17.86 -25.35 -8.11
CA ALA A 437 -17.76 -24.47 -9.27
C ALA A 437 -17.02 -23.16 -8.94
N THR A 438 -17.28 -22.53 -7.79
CA THR A 438 -16.60 -21.33 -7.34
C THR A 438 -15.12 -21.59 -7.06
N LEU A 439 -14.77 -22.73 -6.47
CA LEU A 439 -13.37 -23.14 -6.24
C LEU A 439 -12.62 -23.35 -7.55
N GLU A 440 -13.24 -23.93 -8.56
CA GLU A 440 -12.62 -24.14 -9.88
C GLU A 440 -12.32 -22.81 -10.56
N ARG A 441 -13.28 -21.88 -10.56
CA ARG A 441 -13.06 -20.51 -11.05
C ARG A 441 -11.93 -19.81 -10.27
N ALA A 442 -11.86 -19.97 -8.96
CA ALA A 442 -10.80 -19.38 -8.14
C ALA A 442 -9.41 -19.96 -8.46
N ARG A 443 -9.32 -21.25 -8.80
CA ARG A 443 -8.08 -21.87 -9.28
C ARG A 443 -7.62 -21.29 -10.61
N ALA A 444 -8.54 -21.18 -11.57
CA ALA A 444 -8.27 -20.58 -12.87
C ALA A 444 -7.78 -19.11 -12.73
N ALA A 445 -8.43 -18.33 -11.87
CA ALA A 445 -8.04 -16.94 -11.61
C ALA A 445 -6.60 -16.79 -11.05
N LEU A 446 -6.17 -17.73 -10.19
CA LEU A 446 -4.78 -17.75 -9.68
C LEU A 446 -3.77 -18.16 -10.74
N ALA A 447 -4.08 -19.13 -11.58
CA ALA A 447 -3.19 -19.58 -12.65
C ALA A 447 -2.88 -18.41 -13.62
N VAL A 448 -3.89 -17.63 -14.01
CA VAL A 448 -3.73 -16.43 -14.84
C VAL A 448 -2.89 -15.35 -14.14
N SER A 449 -3.06 -15.19 -12.82
CA SER A 449 -2.29 -14.18 -12.05
C SER A 449 -0.81 -14.55 -11.89
N SER A 450 -0.48 -15.84 -11.87
CA SER A 450 0.90 -16.32 -11.75
C SER A 450 1.68 -16.30 -13.07
N THR A 451 0.98 -16.31 -14.20
CA THR A 451 1.58 -16.26 -15.55
C THR A 451 1.77 -14.83 -16.08
N ARG A 452 1.22 -13.80 -15.39
CA ARG A 452 1.52 -12.40 -15.73
C ARG A 452 2.88 -12.02 -15.14
N PRO A 453 3.95 -11.89 -15.97
CA PRO A 453 5.21 -11.36 -15.49
C PRO A 453 4.97 -9.94 -14.99
N VAL A 454 5.48 -9.63 -13.81
CA VAL A 454 5.71 -8.24 -13.41
C VAL A 454 6.54 -7.63 -14.54
N ARG A 455 5.91 -6.78 -15.34
CA ARG A 455 6.58 -6.08 -16.45
C ARG A 455 7.61 -5.11 -15.89
N ASN A 456 8.82 -5.63 -15.64
CA ASN A 456 10.04 -4.87 -15.54
C ASN A 456 11.14 -5.65 -16.30
N ARG A 457 10.97 -5.76 -17.61
CA ARG A 457 12.09 -6.02 -18.53
C ARG A 457 12.20 -4.82 -19.45
N PRO A 458 13.31 -4.08 -19.45
CA PRO A 458 13.62 -3.24 -20.57
C PRO A 458 13.84 -4.16 -21.79
N ALA A 459 13.09 -3.91 -22.86
CA ALA A 459 13.48 -4.39 -24.17
C ALA A 459 14.80 -3.68 -24.50
N ASN A 460 15.87 -4.44 -24.66
CA ASN A 460 17.08 -3.95 -25.29
C ASN A 460 16.91 -4.05 -26.81
N PRO A 461 17.38 -3.02 -27.57
CA PRO A 461 17.47 -3.09 -29.01
C PRO A 461 18.51 -4.09 -29.48
#